data_9c925549314fb42dcab1c0bf280f9293
#
_entry.id   9c925549314fb42dcab1c0bf280f9293
#
_cell.length_a   1.000
_cell.length_b   1.000
_cell.length_c   1.000
_cell.angle_alpha   90.00
_cell.angle_beta   90.00
_cell.angle_gamma   90.00
#
_symmetry.space_group_name_H-M   'P 1'
#
loop_
_entity.id
_entity.type
_entity.pdbx_description
1 polymer ?
#
loop_
_entity_poly.entity_id
_entity_poly.type
_entity_poly.pdbx_seq_one_letter_code
_entity_poly.pdbx_strand_id
1 'polypeptide(L)'
;MSILKEIYEYKIDFVNKQKKLHTQSDILSKLKNITSHDFSFSKKLKDEMSRTSIIGELKRASPSLGNFVNEEINLSNIAQIYEECGVSCLSVLTDEKYFKGGIEDLIEIRKISTLPILRKDFIVDEYQIYES
;
A
#
# COMPACT_ATOMS: atom_id res chain seq x y z
N MET A 1 2.11 27.21 1.71
CA MET A 1 2.04 26.12 0.71
C MET A 1 1.07 25.07 1.24
N SER A 2 0.24 24.44 0.41
CA SER A 2 -0.65 23.38 0.93
C SER A 2 0.16 22.12 1.19
N ILE A 3 -0.21 21.37 2.22
CA ILE A 3 0.44 20.09 2.57
C ILE A 3 0.46 19.12 1.37
N LEU A 4 -0.59 19.11 0.55
CA LEU A 4 -0.67 18.28 -0.63
C LEU A 4 0.41 18.61 -1.66
N LYS A 5 0.72 19.90 -1.86
CA LYS A 5 1.79 20.31 -2.77
C LYS A 5 3.16 19.88 -2.26
N GLU A 6 3.40 19.99 -0.95
CA GLU A 6 4.64 19.52 -0.32
C GLU A 6 4.81 18.02 -0.48
N ILE A 7 3.74 17.24 -0.26
CA ILE A 7 3.75 15.79 -0.45
C ILE A 7 4.05 15.43 -1.91
N TYR A 8 3.41 16.10 -2.85
CA TYR A 8 3.60 15.88 -4.28
C TYR A 8 5.05 16.10 -4.71
N GLU A 9 5.63 17.26 -4.34
CA GLU A 9 7.02 17.60 -4.65
C GLU A 9 8.00 16.57 -4.05
N TYR A 10 7.80 16.22 -2.78
CA TYR A 10 8.58 15.18 -2.12
C TYR A 10 8.49 13.84 -2.86
N LYS A 11 7.27 13.43 -3.25
CA LYS A 11 7.05 12.13 -3.89
C LYS A 11 7.71 12.05 -5.27
N ILE A 12 7.71 13.12 -6.05
CA ILE A 12 8.45 13.19 -7.33
C ILE A 12 9.95 12.95 -7.10
N ASP A 13 10.54 13.65 -6.14
CA ASP A 13 11.97 13.49 -5.82
C ASP A 13 12.27 12.07 -5.32
N PHE A 14 11.42 11.53 -4.48
CA PHE A 14 11.54 10.16 -3.98
C PHE A 14 11.52 9.15 -5.12
N VAL A 15 10.51 9.19 -6.00
CA VAL A 15 10.39 8.27 -7.13
C VAL A 15 11.57 8.39 -8.09
N ASN A 16 12.05 9.61 -8.36
CA ASN A 16 13.23 9.83 -9.19
C ASN A 16 14.51 9.19 -8.59
N LYS A 17 14.63 9.15 -7.26
CA LYS A 17 15.71 8.44 -6.59
C LYS A 17 15.56 6.93 -6.72
N GLN A 18 14.34 6.39 -6.52
CA GLN A 18 14.06 4.97 -6.66
C GLN A 18 14.35 4.47 -8.09
N LYS A 19 13.98 5.22 -9.12
CA LYS A 19 14.30 4.90 -10.52
C LYS A 19 15.80 4.77 -10.82
N LYS A 20 16.66 5.44 -10.04
CA LYS A 20 18.11 5.31 -10.16
C LYS A 20 18.67 4.05 -9.50
N LEU A 21 18.00 3.56 -8.45
CA LEU A 21 18.38 2.34 -7.73
C LEU A 21 17.86 1.09 -8.44
N HIS A 22 16.61 1.17 -8.90
CA HIS A 22 15.92 0.10 -9.59
C HIS A 22 15.30 0.67 -10.86
N THR A 23 15.89 0.38 -12.02
CA THR A 23 15.41 0.95 -13.26
C THR A 23 14.03 0.40 -13.63
N GLN A 24 13.25 1.17 -14.39
CA GLN A 24 11.96 0.70 -14.91
C GLN A 24 12.13 -0.58 -15.74
N SER A 25 13.23 -0.70 -16.49
CA SER A 25 13.55 -1.90 -17.26
C SER A 25 13.72 -3.13 -16.37
N ASP A 26 14.37 -2.99 -15.20
CA ASP A 26 14.54 -4.09 -14.25
C ASP A 26 13.19 -4.55 -13.68
N ILE A 27 12.33 -3.61 -13.34
CA ILE A 27 10.96 -3.92 -12.86
C ILE A 27 10.16 -4.62 -13.95
N LEU A 28 10.13 -4.07 -15.17
CA LEU A 28 9.41 -4.66 -16.28
C LEU A 28 9.91 -6.07 -16.63
N SER A 29 11.20 -6.34 -16.48
CA SER A 29 11.76 -7.68 -16.67
C SER A 29 11.21 -8.69 -15.67
N LYS A 30 11.03 -8.28 -14.40
CA LYS A 30 10.43 -9.11 -13.34
C LYS A 30 8.96 -9.39 -13.58
N LEU A 31 8.21 -8.42 -14.10
CA LEU A 31 6.78 -8.56 -14.38
C LEU A 31 6.47 -9.66 -15.41
N LYS A 32 7.38 -9.94 -16.35
CA LYS A 32 7.20 -11.00 -17.35
C LYS A 32 7.00 -12.40 -16.75
N ASN A 33 7.46 -12.61 -15.52
CA ASN A 33 7.39 -13.87 -14.81
C ASN A 33 6.25 -13.94 -13.78
N ILE A 34 5.46 -12.85 -13.65
CA ILE A 34 4.33 -12.82 -12.72
C ILE A 34 3.11 -13.40 -13.40
N THR A 35 2.63 -14.52 -12.88
CA THR A 35 1.31 -15.03 -13.19
C THR A 35 0.26 -14.15 -12.51
N SER A 36 -0.78 -13.76 -13.24
CA SER A 36 -1.89 -12.99 -12.67
C SER A 36 -2.52 -13.75 -11.50
N HIS A 37 -2.52 -13.15 -10.33
CA HIS A 37 -3.30 -13.66 -9.21
C HIS A 37 -4.68 -13.03 -9.21
N ASP A 38 -5.73 -13.83 -8.96
CA ASP A 38 -7.13 -13.36 -8.96
C ASP A 38 -7.46 -12.63 -7.63
N PHE A 39 -6.61 -11.68 -7.22
CA PHE A 39 -6.84 -10.80 -6.07
C PHE A 39 -7.55 -9.51 -6.50
N SER A 40 -8.64 -9.62 -7.26
CA SER A 40 -9.35 -8.43 -7.73
C SER A 40 -10.05 -7.71 -6.56
N PHE A 41 -9.48 -6.57 -6.19
CA PHE A 41 -10.03 -5.68 -5.17
C PHE A 41 -11.47 -5.25 -5.51
N SER A 42 -11.68 -4.84 -6.75
CA SER A 42 -13.02 -4.41 -7.21
C SER A 42 -14.03 -5.55 -7.27
N LYS A 43 -13.59 -6.75 -7.66
CA LYS A 43 -14.45 -7.94 -7.67
C LYS A 43 -14.89 -8.29 -6.25
N LYS A 44 -13.96 -8.33 -5.29
CA LYS A 44 -14.27 -8.63 -3.89
C LYS A 44 -15.31 -7.68 -3.31
N LEU A 45 -15.20 -6.38 -3.58
CA LEU A 45 -16.18 -5.40 -3.12
C LEU A 45 -17.55 -5.54 -3.78
N LYS A 46 -17.60 -5.98 -5.05
CA LYS A 46 -18.86 -6.20 -5.76
C LYS A 46 -19.57 -7.50 -5.34
N ASP A 47 -18.82 -8.56 -5.13
CA ASP A 47 -19.35 -9.87 -4.76
C ASP A 47 -20.01 -9.84 -3.36
N GLU A 48 -19.65 -8.89 -2.51
CA GLU A 48 -20.22 -8.68 -1.18
C GLU A 48 -21.38 -7.68 -1.14
N MET A 49 -22.03 -7.37 -2.25
CA MET A 49 -23.13 -6.38 -2.32
C MET A 49 -24.33 -6.69 -1.40
N SER A 50 -24.46 -7.92 -0.89
CA SER A 50 -25.51 -8.29 0.07
C SER A 50 -25.25 -7.82 1.51
N ARG A 51 -24.04 -7.32 1.79
CA ARG A 51 -23.62 -6.82 3.11
C ARG A 51 -22.63 -5.67 2.96
N THR A 52 -22.40 -4.94 4.03
CA THR A 52 -21.42 -3.85 4.05
C THR A 52 -20.00 -4.41 3.89
N SER A 53 -19.30 -3.98 2.84
CA SER A 53 -17.90 -4.28 2.64
C SER A 53 -17.04 -3.30 3.43
N ILE A 54 -16.05 -3.82 4.16
CA ILE A 54 -15.13 -3.02 4.97
C ILE A 54 -13.72 -3.13 4.39
N ILE A 55 -13.05 -1.98 4.26
CA ILE A 55 -11.63 -1.89 3.89
C ILE A 55 -10.86 -1.54 5.16
N GLY A 56 -10.00 -2.45 5.63
CA GLY A 56 -9.12 -2.24 6.76
C GLY A 56 -7.88 -1.42 6.35
N GLU A 57 -7.71 -0.21 6.89
CA GLU A 57 -6.54 0.63 6.59
C GLU A 57 -5.44 0.46 7.64
N LEU A 58 -4.21 0.25 7.17
CA LEU A 58 -3.00 0.03 7.96
C LEU A 58 -2.03 1.20 7.76
N LYS A 59 -1.75 1.95 8.83
CA LYS A 59 -0.82 3.09 8.83
C LYS A 59 -0.28 3.37 10.23
N ARG A 60 0.89 4.01 10.32
CA ARG A 60 1.54 4.37 11.61
C ARG A 60 1.42 5.84 11.96
N ALA A 61 1.21 6.69 10.96
CA ALA A 61 1.16 8.14 11.12
C ALA A 61 0.24 8.78 10.08
N SER A 62 -0.10 10.05 10.30
CA SER A 62 -0.72 10.90 9.29
C SER A 62 -0.29 12.35 9.46
N PRO A 63 -0.34 13.18 8.41
CA PRO A 63 0.01 14.61 8.50
C PRO A 63 -0.81 15.39 9.53
N SER A 64 -2.07 15.00 9.76
CA SER A 64 -3.00 15.69 10.68
C SER A 64 -2.87 15.26 12.13
N LEU A 65 -2.51 14.01 12.38
CA LEU A 65 -2.47 13.42 13.72
C LEU A 65 -1.04 13.14 14.23
N GLY A 66 -0.03 13.27 13.35
CA GLY A 66 1.34 12.88 13.66
C GLY A 66 1.47 11.36 13.81
N ASN A 67 2.43 10.93 14.61
CA ASN A 67 2.60 9.51 14.95
C ASN A 67 1.55 9.11 16.00
N PHE A 68 0.74 8.12 15.71
CA PHE A 68 -0.26 7.59 16.64
C PHE A 68 -0.07 6.10 16.93
N VAL A 69 0.98 5.54 16.42
CA VAL A 69 1.37 4.15 16.65
C VAL A 69 2.79 4.14 17.20
N ASN A 70 3.01 3.45 18.31
CA ASN A 70 4.36 3.20 18.82
C ASN A 70 5.12 2.33 17.83
N GLU A 71 6.44 2.48 17.73
CA GLU A 71 7.30 1.73 16.81
C GLU A 71 7.19 0.19 16.95
N GLU A 72 6.65 -0.28 18.08
CA GLU A 72 6.45 -1.70 18.40
C GLU A 72 5.20 -2.33 17.72
N ILE A 73 4.31 -1.52 17.09
CA ILE A 73 3.11 -2.09 16.48
C ILE A 73 3.47 -2.77 15.16
N ASN A 74 3.29 -4.09 15.15
CA ASN A 74 3.42 -4.92 13.98
C ASN A 74 2.13 -4.83 13.14
N LEU A 75 2.20 -4.17 11.97
CA LEU A 75 1.06 -4.05 11.06
C LEU A 75 0.57 -5.41 10.54
N SER A 76 1.44 -6.41 10.45
CA SER A 76 1.06 -7.77 10.07
C SER A 76 0.10 -8.39 11.06
N ASN A 77 0.30 -8.19 12.36
CA ASN A 77 -0.64 -8.69 13.38
C ASN A 77 -2.00 -8.01 13.27
N ILE A 78 -2.03 -6.69 13.00
CA ILE A 78 -3.29 -5.97 12.79
C ILE A 78 -3.99 -6.46 11.53
N ALA A 79 -3.25 -6.73 10.45
CA ALA A 79 -3.80 -7.28 9.21
C ALA A 79 -4.47 -8.64 9.44
N GLN A 80 -3.86 -9.51 10.24
CA GLN A 80 -4.45 -10.80 10.62
C GLN A 80 -5.74 -10.63 11.42
N ILE A 81 -5.74 -9.74 12.41
CA ILE A 81 -6.95 -9.43 13.19
C ILE A 81 -8.06 -8.90 12.26
N TYR A 82 -7.74 -8.01 11.32
CA TYR A 82 -8.72 -7.52 10.36
C TYR A 82 -9.29 -8.64 9.49
N GLU A 83 -8.45 -9.57 9.01
CA GLU A 83 -8.89 -10.72 8.22
C GLU A 83 -9.79 -11.65 9.05
N GLU A 84 -9.42 -11.95 10.29
CA GLU A 84 -10.23 -12.74 11.23
C GLU A 84 -11.57 -12.07 11.57
N CYS A 85 -11.61 -10.74 11.65
CA CYS A 85 -12.83 -9.95 11.84
C CYS A 85 -13.70 -9.84 10.58
N GLY A 86 -13.25 -10.38 9.44
CA GLY A 86 -14.03 -10.45 8.21
C GLY A 86 -14.02 -9.17 7.38
N VAL A 87 -12.95 -8.36 7.42
CA VAL A 87 -12.82 -7.24 6.47
C VAL A 87 -12.71 -7.79 5.05
N SER A 88 -13.22 -7.04 4.08
CA SER A 88 -13.28 -7.47 2.68
C SER A 88 -11.93 -7.30 1.97
N CYS A 89 -11.22 -6.24 2.28
CA CYS A 89 -9.96 -5.85 1.65
C CYS A 89 -9.07 -5.10 2.65
N LEU A 90 -7.76 -5.02 2.35
CA LEU A 90 -6.80 -4.21 3.11
C LEU A 90 -6.33 -3.01 2.29
N SER A 91 -6.00 -1.92 2.99
CA SER A 91 -5.36 -0.73 2.43
C SER A 91 -4.09 -0.43 3.22
N VAL A 92 -2.92 -0.48 2.56
CA VAL A 92 -1.62 -0.36 3.22
C VAL A 92 -0.94 0.92 2.77
N LEU A 93 -0.69 1.84 3.71
CA LEU A 93 0.05 3.08 3.45
C LEU A 93 1.52 2.75 3.21
N THR A 94 2.06 3.21 2.06
CA THR A 94 3.46 2.98 1.66
C THR A 94 4.28 4.27 1.55
N ASP A 95 3.76 5.39 2.03
CA ASP A 95 4.51 6.63 2.11
C ASP A 95 5.35 6.69 3.40
N GLU A 96 6.68 6.85 3.22
CA GLU A 96 7.63 6.80 4.33
C GLU A 96 7.61 8.07 5.17
N LYS A 97 7.60 9.23 4.53
CA LYS A 97 7.76 10.52 5.21
C LYS A 97 6.56 10.91 6.05
N TYR A 98 5.36 10.79 5.50
CA TYR A 98 4.15 11.33 6.11
C TYR A 98 3.30 10.28 6.83
N PHE A 99 3.43 9.00 6.44
CA PHE A 99 2.62 7.91 7.00
C PHE A 99 3.44 6.83 7.70
N LYS A 100 4.79 6.94 7.66
CA LYS A 100 5.71 5.98 8.29
C LYS A 100 5.51 4.54 7.82
N GLY A 101 5.09 4.39 6.56
CA GLY A 101 4.95 3.11 5.88
C GLY A 101 6.01 2.91 4.80
N GLY A 102 6.04 1.73 4.19
CA GLY A 102 6.96 1.39 3.10
C GLY A 102 6.43 0.27 2.23
N ILE A 103 7.13 0.01 1.13
CA ILE A 103 6.80 -1.12 0.26
C ILE A 103 7.01 -2.46 0.98
N GLU A 104 7.92 -2.49 1.94
CA GLU A 104 8.22 -3.64 2.78
C GLU A 104 7.01 -4.06 3.61
N ASP A 105 6.26 -3.10 4.16
CA ASP A 105 5.01 -3.38 4.88
C ASP A 105 3.99 -4.08 3.97
N LEU A 106 3.87 -3.61 2.73
CA LEU A 106 2.99 -4.21 1.73
C LEU A 106 3.39 -5.66 1.43
N ILE A 107 4.71 -5.90 1.26
CA ILE A 107 5.27 -7.23 0.99
C ILE A 107 5.03 -8.18 2.18
N GLU A 108 5.29 -7.72 3.40
CA GLU A 108 5.09 -8.53 4.61
C GLU A 108 3.61 -8.89 4.82
N ILE A 109 2.71 -7.93 4.65
CA ILE A 109 1.28 -8.16 4.75
C ILE A 109 0.81 -9.12 3.66
N ARG A 110 1.32 -9.01 2.42
CA ARG A 110 0.98 -9.94 1.34
C ARG A 110 1.37 -11.39 1.63
N LYS A 111 2.45 -11.63 2.36
CA LYS A 111 2.88 -13.00 2.73
C LYS A 111 1.90 -13.71 3.67
N ILE A 112 1.17 -12.95 4.49
CA ILE A 112 0.35 -13.50 5.58
C ILE A 112 -1.15 -13.37 5.35
N SER A 113 -1.60 -12.51 4.45
CA SER A 113 -3.02 -12.27 4.16
C SER A 113 -3.40 -12.76 2.77
N THR A 114 -4.60 -13.33 2.66
CA THR A 114 -5.20 -13.74 1.38
C THR A 114 -6.12 -12.66 0.78
N LEU A 115 -6.41 -11.60 1.52
CA LEU A 115 -7.29 -10.53 1.09
C LEU A 115 -6.68 -9.71 -0.06
N PRO A 116 -7.52 -9.13 -0.93
CA PRO A 116 -7.06 -8.10 -1.86
C PRO A 116 -6.46 -6.91 -1.10
N ILE A 117 -5.32 -6.41 -1.56
CA ILE A 117 -4.59 -5.30 -0.93
C ILE A 117 -4.50 -4.13 -1.89
N LEU A 118 -4.86 -2.93 -1.42
CA LEU A 118 -4.60 -1.67 -2.07
C LEU A 118 -3.27 -1.09 -1.57
N ARG A 119 -2.32 -0.82 -2.46
CA ARG A 119 -1.21 0.07 -2.16
C ARG A 119 -1.76 1.49 -2.04
N LYS A 120 -1.73 2.04 -0.84
CA LYS A 120 -2.17 3.39 -0.54
C LYS A 120 -0.99 4.34 -0.55
N ASP A 121 -0.81 5.08 -1.64
CA ASP A 121 0.30 6.00 -1.85
C ASP A 121 -0.13 7.17 -2.73
N PHE A 122 0.71 8.21 -2.82
CA PHE A 122 0.60 9.25 -3.82
C PHE A 122 1.29 8.78 -5.11
N ILE A 123 0.49 8.34 -6.07
CA ILE A 123 0.99 7.87 -7.37
C ILE A 123 1.21 9.08 -8.26
N VAL A 124 2.46 9.39 -8.55
CA VAL A 124 2.90 10.53 -9.37
C VAL A 124 3.59 10.12 -10.65
N ASP A 125 3.89 8.82 -10.80
CA ASP A 125 4.62 8.28 -11.94
C ASP A 125 4.18 6.83 -12.24
N GLU A 126 4.16 6.43 -13.51
CA GLU A 126 3.82 5.07 -13.93
C GLU A 126 4.76 3.99 -13.37
N TYR A 127 5.99 4.37 -13.04
CA TYR A 127 6.95 3.50 -12.36
C TYR A 127 6.35 2.86 -11.10
N GLN A 128 5.62 3.63 -10.30
CA GLN A 128 4.99 3.13 -9.08
C GLN A 128 3.89 2.10 -9.37
N ILE A 129 3.25 2.16 -10.54
CA ILE A 129 2.25 1.18 -10.96
C ILE A 129 2.93 -0.16 -11.25
N TYR A 130 4.02 -0.13 -12.00
CA TYR A 130 4.81 -1.34 -12.30
C TYR A 130 5.45 -1.93 -11.03
N GLU A 131 5.96 -1.07 -10.15
CA GLU A 131 6.52 -1.49 -8.85
C GLU A 131 5.46 -2.21 -7.99
N SER A 132 4.21 -1.75 -8.05
CA SER A 132 3.09 -2.31 -7.28
C SER A 132 2.65 -3.67 -7.77
#